data_62f514df9c9452e510eabaf02f71ef12
#
_entry.id   62f514df9c9452e510eabaf02f71ef12
#
_cell.length_a   1.000
_cell.length_b   1.000
_cell.length_c   1.000
_cell.angle_alpha   90.00
_cell.angle_beta   90.00
_cell.angle_gamma   90.00
#
_symmetry.space_group_name_H-M   'P 1'
#
loop_
_entity.id
_entity.type
_entity.pdbx_description
1 polymer ?
#
loop_
_entity_poly.entity_id
_entity_poly.type
_entity_poly.pdbx_seq_one_letter_code
_entity_poly.pdbx_strand_id
1 'polypeptide(L)'
;MSRRVFKRFAIVLGVLIGMPSIALADEGGVSFWLPGFFGSLAAAPQQPGWALTSVYYHTSVSAGADVARAREFEIGRIPVTATANASASLNARADLGFVLPTYTFATPVFGGQLTLGAVGIYGRVDTSLAGTVTGALATPLGTFPFSRFDSISDSVTGFGDVWPIAMLRWNNGVHNYMTYITGDIPVGAYDSTRLSNIGIGHGAIDAGGGYTYLNPQTGHEFSGVLGFTYNFSNQSTQYQNGVDMHFDWGASQFLTKQFLLGAVGYVYTEVGCDSGSGDRVGCFQSQVVGAGPQLGFIIPLTTETQGYLNLKSYWEFANQNRPAGWNGWVTFVISPAERTPSTAPRRMVTK
;
A
#
# COMPACT_ATOMS: atom_id res chain seq x y z
N MET A 1 28.75 43.46 -32.02
CA MET A 1 27.87 43.56 -30.86
C MET A 1 28.54 42.94 -29.65
N SER A 2 28.75 43.73 -28.62
CA SER A 2 29.76 43.55 -27.58
C SER A 2 29.39 42.45 -26.56
N ARG A 3 30.39 41.61 -26.19
CA ARG A 3 30.35 40.59 -25.10
C ARG A 3 29.85 41.12 -23.72
N ARG A 4 29.72 42.43 -23.55
CA ARG A 4 29.23 43.08 -22.33
C ARG A 4 27.71 43.06 -22.19
N VAL A 5 26.97 42.98 -23.30
CA VAL A 5 25.50 42.92 -23.27
C VAL A 5 25.03 41.52 -22.83
N PHE A 6 25.77 40.49 -23.24
CA PHE A 6 25.46 39.08 -22.87
C PHE A 6 25.69 38.79 -21.38
N LYS A 7 26.70 39.42 -20.75
CA LYS A 7 26.94 39.26 -19.29
C LYS A 7 25.89 39.95 -18.41
N ARG A 8 25.25 41.03 -18.88
CA ARG A 8 24.19 41.72 -18.13
C ARG A 8 22.86 40.97 -18.24
N PHE A 9 22.61 40.27 -19.31
CA PHE A 9 21.42 39.40 -19.46
C PHE A 9 21.49 38.16 -18.59
N ALA A 10 22.68 37.58 -18.42
CA ALA A 10 22.92 36.44 -17.57
C ALA A 10 22.78 36.76 -16.05
N ILE A 11 23.03 38.01 -15.65
CA ILE A 11 22.91 38.44 -14.23
C ILE A 11 21.44 38.73 -13.84
N VAL A 12 20.63 39.19 -14.78
CA VAL A 12 19.18 39.41 -14.50
C VAL A 12 18.39 38.12 -14.45
N LEU A 13 18.85 37.09 -15.17
CA LEU A 13 18.25 35.73 -15.10
C LEU A 13 18.62 34.98 -13.81
N GLY A 14 19.73 35.37 -13.16
CA GLY A 14 20.25 34.71 -11.94
C GLY A 14 19.60 35.19 -10.62
N VAL A 15 18.84 36.29 -10.62
CA VAL A 15 18.21 36.85 -9.39
C VAL A 15 16.77 36.39 -9.17
N LEU A 16 16.17 35.69 -10.15
CA LEU A 16 14.82 35.13 -10.06
C LEU A 16 14.74 33.70 -9.51
N ILE A 17 15.87 33.15 -9.02
CA ILE A 17 15.98 31.75 -8.56
C ILE A 17 15.87 31.60 -7.02
N GLY A 18 15.30 32.54 -6.34
CA GLY A 18 15.35 32.60 -4.88
C GLY A 18 14.02 32.68 -4.16
N MET A 19 12.97 31.98 -4.61
CA MET A 19 11.82 31.74 -3.74
C MET A 19 11.79 30.27 -3.33
N PRO A 20 11.69 29.97 -2.02
CA PRO A 20 11.48 28.59 -1.59
C PRO A 20 10.11 28.15 -2.08
N SER A 21 10.09 27.28 -3.10
CA SER A 21 8.88 26.58 -3.48
C SER A 21 8.58 25.55 -2.40
N ILE A 22 7.46 25.67 -1.78
CA ILE A 22 6.88 24.72 -0.84
C ILE A 22 6.55 23.47 -1.67
N ALA A 23 7.23 22.38 -1.44
CA ALA A 23 7.02 21.11 -2.09
C ALA A 23 6.53 20.07 -1.08
N LEU A 24 5.99 18.97 -1.49
CA LEU A 24 5.01 18.21 -0.72
C LEU A 24 5.01 16.73 -1.11
N ALA A 25 5.08 15.79 -0.18
CA ALA A 25 4.60 14.41 -0.15
C ALA A 25 5.55 13.34 0.41
N ASP A 26 4.92 12.27 0.96
CA ASP A 26 5.46 10.92 1.15
C ASP A 26 6.50 10.56 0.10
N GLU A 27 7.56 9.86 0.44
CA GLU A 27 8.61 9.46 -0.50
C GLU A 27 8.01 8.72 -1.71
N GLY A 28 7.59 9.51 -2.71
CA GLY A 28 6.93 9.04 -3.92
C GLY A 28 5.47 8.59 -3.79
N GLY A 29 4.79 8.86 -2.68
CA GLY A 29 3.41 8.45 -2.45
C GLY A 29 3.21 6.94 -2.29
N VAL A 30 4.27 6.20 -1.97
CA VAL A 30 4.27 4.76 -1.73
C VAL A 30 4.68 4.51 -0.29
N SER A 31 3.77 3.98 0.51
CA SER A 31 4.03 3.55 1.89
C SER A 31 4.31 2.05 1.94
N PHE A 32 4.90 1.61 3.06
CA PHE A 32 5.02 0.17 3.37
C PHE A 32 3.66 -0.52 3.36
N TRP A 33 2.68 0.05 4.05
CA TRP A 33 1.36 -0.57 4.11
C TRP A 33 0.61 -0.44 2.78
N LEU A 34 0.13 -1.58 2.28
CA LEU A 34 -0.79 -1.63 1.14
C LEU A 34 -2.24 -1.62 1.66
N PRO A 35 -2.98 -0.50 1.52
CA PRO A 35 -4.37 -0.41 1.97
C PRO A 35 -5.24 -1.49 1.34
N GLY A 36 -6.07 -2.16 2.17
CA GLY A 36 -6.87 -3.30 1.75
C GLY A 36 -6.16 -4.65 1.87
N PHE A 37 -4.98 -4.72 2.49
CA PHE A 37 -4.28 -5.98 2.74
C PHE A 37 -5.15 -6.94 3.57
N PHE A 38 -5.74 -6.47 4.66
CA PHE A 38 -6.77 -7.20 5.37
C PHE A 38 -8.16 -7.02 4.71
N GLY A 39 -9.16 -7.70 5.23
CA GLY A 39 -10.55 -7.67 4.78
C GLY A 39 -11.38 -8.60 5.65
N SER A 40 -12.42 -9.21 5.09
CA SER A 40 -13.24 -10.18 5.82
C SER A 40 -12.41 -11.36 6.32
N LEU A 41 -12.83 -11.90 7.48
CA LEU A 41 -12.20 -13.03 8.17
C LEU A 41 -10.79 -12.75 8.71
N ALA A 42 -10.35 -11.50 8.83
CA ALA A 42 -9.00 -11.14 9.23
C ALA A 42 -8.54 -11.77 10.55
N ALA A 43 -9.40 -11.75 11.57
CA ALA A 43 -9.12 -12.35 12.87
C ALA A 43 -9.76 -13.75 13.05
N ALA A 44 -10.34 -14.33 12.00
CA ALA A 44 -10.97 -15.66 12.08
C ALA A 44 -9.95 -16.73 12.49
N PRO A 45 -10.37 -17.75 13.26
CA PRO A 45 -9.51 -18.84 13.68
C PRO A 45 -8.89 -19.57 12.49
N GLN A 46 -7.64 -20.01 12.65
CA GLN A 46 -6.93 -20.80 11.66
C GLN A 46 -6.76 -22.23 12.15
N GLN A 47 -6.67 -23.20 11.23
CA GLN A 47 -6.30 -24.57 11.60
C GLN A 47 -4.76 -24.66 11.76
N PRO A 48 -4.27 -25.38 12.82
CA PRO A 48 -2.83 -25.59 12.97
C PRO A 48 -2.21 -26.30 11.77
N GLY A 49 -1.03 -25.85 11.38
CA GLY A 49 -0.27 -26.38 10.26
C GLY A 49 0.19 -25.32 9.27
N TRP A 50 0.70 -25.78 8.13
CA TRP A 50 1.15 -24.94 7.05
C TRP A 50 -0.03 -24.41 6.21
N ALA A 51 0.04 -23.14 5.87
CA ALA A 51 -0.81 -22.55 4.85
C ALA A 51 0.07 -21.77 3.86
N LEU A 52 -0.37 -21.72 2.61
CA LEU A 52 0.25 -20.94 1.54
C LEU A 52 -0.79 -19.99 0.97
N THR A 53 -0.53 -18.70 1.09
CA THR A 53 -1.32 -17.65 0.46
C THR A 53 -0.59 -17.14 -0.76
N SER A 54 -1.28 -17.08 -1.88
CA SER A 54 -0.83 -16.43 -3.12
C SER A 54 -1.79 -15.29 -3.44
N VAL A 55 -1.24 -14.12 -3.74
CA VAL A 55 -2.05 -12.95 -4.09
C VAL A 55 -1.55 -12.38 -5.40
N TYR A 56 -2.47 -12.05 -6.30
CA TYR A 56 -2.25 -11.13 -7.38
C TYR A 56 -2.91 -9.79 -7.02
N TYR A 57 -2.12 -8.73 -7.08
CA TYR A 57 -2.55 -7.37 -6.83
C TYR A 57 -2.32 -6.52 -8.08
N HIS A 58 -3.35 -5.79 -8.48
CA HIS A 58 -3.27 -4.79 -9.52
C HIS A 58 -3.70 -3.44 -8.97
N THR A 59 -2.98 -2.38 -9.33
CA THR A 59 -3.40 -1.00 -9.06
C THR A 59 -3.14 -0.10 -10.26
N SER A 60 -4.02 0.87 -10.45
CA SER A 60 -3.86 1.94 -11.42
C SER A 60 -4.34 3.24 -10.79
N VAL A 61 -3.40 4.15 -10.57
CA VAL A 61 -3.62 5.39 -9.84
C VAL A 61 -3.07 6.58 -10.61
N SER A 62 -3.64 7.75 -10.34
CA SER A 62 -3.18 9.01 -10.89
C SER A 62 -3.16 10.11 -9.84
N ALA A 63 -2.33 11.12 -10.05
CA ALA A 63 -2.25 12.29 -9.19
C ALA A 63 -2.09 13.57 -10.03
N GLY A 64 -2.62 14.64 -9.51
CA GLY A 64 -2.47 15.99 -10.11
C GLY A 64 -1.15 16.68 -9.75
N ALA A 65 -1.09 17.96 -10.02
CA ALA A 65 0.13 18.78 -10.02
C ALA A 65 0.94 18.72 -8.73
N ASP A 66 0.32 18.71 -7.58
CA ASP A 66 1.04 18.84 -6.30
C ASP A 66 1.83 17.56 -5.97
N VAL A 67 1.20 16.39 -6.09
CA VAL A 67 1.86 15.08 -5.90
C VAL A 67 2.91 14.84 -6.99
N ALA A 68 2.61 15.19 -8.24
CA ALA A 68 3.54 15.05 -9.33
C ALA A 68 4.80 15.91 -9.16
N ARG A 69 4.67 17.12 -8.63
CA ARG A 69 5.79 18.02 -8.31
C ARG A 69 6.65 17.46 -7.20
N ALA A 70 6.04 16.94 -6.14
CA ALA A 70 6.77 16.35 -5.04
C ALA A 70 7.68 15.22 -5.53
N ARG A 71 7.13 14.28 -6.30
CA ARG A 71 7.89 13.18 -6.89
C ARG A 71 9.07 13.63 -7.74
N GLU A 72 8.93 14.75 -8.41
CA GLU A 72 9.97 15.30 -9.26
C GLU A 72 11.12 15.95 -8.48
N PHE A 73 10.80 16.64 -7.38
CA PHE A 73 11.83 17.19 -6.50
C PHE A 73 12.72 16.08 -5.91
N GLU A 74 12.17 14.91 -5.60
CA GLU A 74 12.96 13.76 -5.16
C GLU A 74 13.94 13.28 -6.22
N ILE A 75 13.51 13.20 -7.47
CA ILE A 75 14.33 12.66 -8.56
C ILE A 75 15.28 13.71 -9.16
N GLY A 76 15.03 15.00 -8.89
CA GLY A 76 15.91 16.11 -9.33
C GLY A 76 15.95 16.32 -10.84
N ARG A 77 14.93 15.89 -11.59
CA ARG A 77 14.99 15.77 -13.06
C ARG A 77 14.38 16.93 -13.86
N ILE A 78 13.49 17.75 -13.30
CA ILE A 78 12.90 18.89 -14.02
C ILE A 78 13.17 20.21 -13.28
N PRO A 79 13.90 21.18 -13.83
CA PRO A 79 14.08 22.47 -13.19
C PRO A 79 12.78 23.28 -13.25
N VAL A 80 12.13 23.49 -12.10
CA VAL A 80 10.94 24.36 -12.01
C VAL A 80 11.37 25.82 -11.97
N THR A 81 11.18 26.54 -13.04
CA THR A 81 11.35 27.99 -13.09
C THR A 81 10.07 28.71 -12.69
N ALA A 82 10.14 29.48 -11.63
CA ALA A 82 9.07 29.95 -10.79
C ALA A 82 8.34 31.21 -11.30
N THR A 83 7.71 31.28 -12.43
CA THR A 83 6.73 32.35 -12.74
C THR A 83 5.69 31.96 -13.78
N ALA A 84 5.64 30.70 -14.13
CA ALA A 84 4.73 30.18 -15.12
C ALA A 84 3.70 29.26 -14.46
N ASN A 85 2.50 29.18 -15.01
CA ASN A 85 1.54 28.17 -14.62
C ASN A 85 2.08 26.81 -15.03
N ALA A 86 2.41 25.95 -14.08
CA ALA A 86 2.82 24.61 -14.32
C ALA A 86 1.68 23.65 -13.98
N SER A 87 1.35 22.76 -14.90
CA SER A 87 0.51 21.59 -14.64
C SER A 87 1.39 20.36 -14.70
N ALA A 88 1.18 19.44 -13.78
CA ALA A 88 1.84 18.15 -13.79
C ALA A 88 0.81 17.04 -13.56
N SER A 89 1.08 15.86 -14.08
CA SER A 89 0.26 14.66 -13.87
C SER A 89 1.17 13.45 -13.67
N LEU A 90 0.91 12.68 -12.63
CA LEU A 90 1.55 11.41 -12.33
C LEU A 90 0.55 10.29 -12.61
N ASN A 91 0.98 9.25 -13.32
CA ASN A 91 0.22 8.00 -13.45
C ASN A 91 1.12 6.85 -13.06
N ALA A 92 0.60 5.94 -12.26
CA ALA A 92 1.31 4.74 -11.85
C ALA A 92 0.41 3.52 -11.98
N ARG A 93 1.01 2.40 -12.40
CA ARG A 93 0.39 1.08 -12.45
C ARG A 93 1.34 0.08 -11.83
N ALA A 94 0.80 -0.83 -11.03
CA ALA A 94 1.56 -1.96 -10.53
C ALA A 94 0.78 -3.26 -10.72
N ASP A 95 1.52 -4.31 -11.08
CA ASP A 95 1.07 -5.69 -11.15
C ASP A 95 2.02 -6.52 -10.27
N LEU A 96 1.56 -6.92 -9.07
CA LEU A 96 2.39 -7.56 -8.07
C LEU A 96 1.82 -8.93 -7.69
N GLY A 97 2.69 -9.91 -7.60
CA GLY A 97 2.43 -11.21 -7.01
C GLY A 97 3.02 -11.29 -5.60
N PHE A 98 2.24 -11.73 -4.63
CA PHE A 98 2.71 -12.01 -3.28
C PHE A 98 2.61 -13.51 -3.00
N VAL A 99 3.60 -14.02 -2.30
CA VAL A 99 3.60 -15.39 -1.77
C VAL A 99 3.86 -15.31 -0.28
N LEU A 100 2.94 -15.84 0.52
CA LEU A 100 2.99 -15.80 1.98
C LEU A 100 2.83 -17.22 2.53
N PRO A 101 3.92 -17.98 2.72
CA PRO A 101 3.91 -19.18 3.55
C PRO A 101 3.73 -18.79 5.01
N THR A 102 2.82 -19.46 5.71
CA THR A 102 2.58 -19.30 7.14
C THR A 102 2.53 -20.64 7.85
N TYR A 103 2.92 -20.64 9.11
CA TYR A 103 2.73 -21.78 10.00
C TYR A 103 1.96 -21.37 11.24
N THR A 104 0.84 -22.03 11.47
CA THR A 104 -0.01 -21.83 12.64
C THR A 104 0.27 -22.90 13.68
N PHE A 105 0.67 -22.50 14.89
CA PHE A 105 1.04 -23.41 15.95
C PHE A 105 -0.20 -24.01 16.61
N ALA A 106 -0.12 -25.32 16.94
CA ALA A 106 -1.19 -26.00 17.67
C ALA A 106 -1.18 -25.66 19.16
N THR A 107 0.00 -25.35 19.73
CA THR A 107 0.15 -24.98 21.14
C THR A 107 -0.20 -23.51 21.32
N PRO A 108 -1.16 -23.17 22.20
CA PRO A 108 -1.48 -21.78 22.46
C PRO A 108 -0.30 -20.99 23.05
N VAL A 109 -0.16 -19.74 22.62
CA VAL A 109 0.77 -18.75 23.16
C VAL A 109 -0.07 -17.63 23.77
N PHE A 110 0.12 -17.30 25.06
CA PHE A 110 -0.71 -16.34 25.79
C PHE A 110 -2.22 -16.59 25.65
N GLY A 111 -2.62 -17.88 25.60
CA GLY A 111 -4.01 -18.27 25.39
C GLY A 111 -4.54 -18.08 23.97
N GLY A 112 -3.73 -17.61 23.05
CA GLY A 112 -4.06 -17.38 21.65
C GLY A 112 -3.31 -18.32 20.71
N GLN A 113 -3.74 -18.35 19.46
CA GLN A 113 -3.15 -19.13 18.39
C GLN A 113 -2.12 -18.29 17.64
N LEU A 114 -0.83 -18.67 17.77
CA LEU A 114 0.26 -17.99 17.06
C LEU A 114 0.39 -18.48 15.63
N THR A 115 0.54 -17.54 14.70
CA THR A 115 0.89 -17.78 13.29
C THR A 115 2.12 -16.95 12.94
N LEU A 116 3.13 -17.58 12.33
CA LEU A 116 4.32 -16.92 11.80
C LEU A 116 4.41 -17.11 10.30
N GLY A 117 4.95 -16.14 9.59
CA GLY A 117 5.16 -16.21 8.14
C GLY A 117 6.03 -15.07 7.61
N ALA A 118 6.19 -15.07 6.30
CA ALA A 118 6.85 -13.98 5.59
C ALA A 118 6.27 -13.81 4.19
N VAL A 119 6.09 -12.57 3.76
CA VAL A 119 5.64 -12.22 2.40
C VAL A 119 6.87 -12.03 1.52
N GLY A 120 6.89 -12.69 0.37
CA GLY A 120 7.79 -12.38 -0.75
C GLY A 120 6.99 -11.73 -1.87
N ILE A 121 7.58 -10.76 -2.54
CA ILE A 121 6.96 -9.95 -3.58
C ILE A 121 7.73 -10.08 -4.87
N TYR A 122 7.02 -10.21 -6.00
CA TYR A 122 7.58 -10.11 -7.35
C TYR A 122 6.57 -9.44 -8.26
N GLY A 123 7.02 -8.53 -9.12
CA GLY A 123 6.08 -7.90 -10.04
C GLY A 123 6.68 -6.82 -10.91
N ARG A 124 5.80 -5.98 -11.44
CA ARG A 124 6.11 -4.88 -12.33
C ARG A 124 5.43 -3.60 -11.88
N VAL A 125 6.18 -2.51 -11.92
CA VAL A 125 5.69 -1.14 -11.70
C VAL A 125 6.02 -0.31 -12.93
N ASP A 126 5.02 0.39 -13.46
CA ASP A 126 5.14 1.36 -14.55
C ASP A 126 4.69 2.72 -14.04
N THR A 127 5.53 3.74 -14.17
CA THR A 127 5.22 5.11 -13.73
C THR A 127 5.51 6.10 -14.85
N SER A 128 4.64 7.06 -15.04
CA SER A 128 4.84 8.17 -15.97
C SER A 128 4.52 9.50 -15.30
N LEU A 129 5.35 10.48 -15.58
CA LEU A 129 5.20 11.85 -15.11
C LEU A 129 5.22 12.77 -16.33
N ALA A 130 4.21 13.61 -16.49
CA ALA A 130 4.10 14.58 -17.56
C ALA A 130 3.84 15.96 -17.00
N GLY A 131 4.45 16.99 -17.58
CA GLY A 131 4.29 18.35 -17.14
C GLY A 131 4.22 19.36 -18.30
N THR A 132 3.41 20.39 -18.13
CA THR A 132 3.34 21.53 -19.05
C THR A 132 3.62 22.81 -18.29
N VAL A 133 4.56 23.58 -18.76
CA VAL A 133 4.87 24.92 -18.26
C VAL A 133 4.40 25.93 -19.28
N THR A 134 3.47 26.80 -18.88
CA THR A 134 2.99 27.90 -19.72
C THR A 134 3.30 29.23 -19.05
N GLY A 135 3.73 30.20 -19.82
CA GLY A 135 4.06 31.51 -19.30
C GLY A 135 4.13 32.55 -20.39
N ALA A 136 4.49 33.75 -20.01
CA ALA A 136 4.72 34.84 -20.93
C ALA A 136 6.02 35.58 -20.58
N LEU A 137 6.84 35.80 -21.57
CA LEU A 137 8.07 36.58 -21.45
C LEU A 137 7.76 38.02 -21.83
N ALA A 138 7.78 38.93 -20.86
CA ALA A 138 7.66 40.36 -21.12
C ALA A 138 9.01 40.90 -21.57
N THR A 139 9.01 41.57 -22.74
CA THR A 139 10.18 42.24 -23.27
C THR A 139 9.81 43.67 -23.65
N PRO A 140 10.80 44.58 -23.89
CA PRO A 140 10.51 45.92 -24.41
C PRO A 140 9.81 45.95 -25.77
N LEU A 141 9.79 44.81 -26.50
CA LEU A 141 9.17 44.64 -27.81
C LEU A 141 7.77 44.00 -27.73
N GLY A 142 7.31 43.62 -26.53
CA GLY A 142 6.02 43.00 -26.30
C GLY A 142 6.08 41.78 -25.40
N THR A 143 4.92 41.20 -25.15
CA THR A 143 4.77 39.96 -24.34
C THR A 143 4.65 38.75 -25.25
N PHE A 144 5.54 37.79 -25.09
CA PHE A 144 5.61 36.55 -25.91
C PHE A 144 5.18 35.37 -25.06
N PRO A 145 4.02 34.75 -25.34
CA PRO A 145 3.61 33.54 -24.63
C PRO A 145 4.52 32.36 -25.02
N PHE A 146 4.79 31.48 -24.06
CA PHE A 146 5.45 30.21 -24.29
C PHE A 146 4.72 29.06 -23.63
N SER A 147 4.83 27.87 -24.21
CA SER A 147 4.38 26.64 -23.62
C SER A 147 5.43 25.57 -23.88
N ARG A 148 5.83 24.83 -22.84
CA ARG A 148 6.74 23.70 -22.96
C ARG A 148 6.11 22.49 -22.26
N PHE A 149 6.01 21.41 -22.99
CA PHE A 149 5.62 20.08 -22.48
C PHE A 149 6.86 19.20 -22.36
N ASP A 150 6.95 18.45 -21.26
CA ASP A 150 7.94 17.39 -21.08
C ASP A 150 7.28 16.19 -20.39
N SER A 151 7.81 14.98 -20.64
CA SER A 151 7.31 13.76 -20.02
C SER A 151 8.45 12.74 -19.86
N ILE A 152 8.39 12.02 -18.75
CA ILE A 152 9.27 10.90 -18.46
C ILE A 152 8.44 9.68 -18.10
N SER A 153 8.93 8.50 -18.47
CA SER A 153 8.32 7.23 -18.05
C SER A 153 9.43 6.25 -17.68
N ASP A 154 9.13 5.40 -16.72
CA ASP A 154 10.04 4.36 -16.26
C ASP A 154 9.24 3.11 -15.93
N SER A 155 9.90 1.96 -15.99
CA SER A 155 9.30 0.69 -15.57
C SER A 155 10.36 -0.22 -14.95
N VAL A 156 9.96 -0.98 -13.95
CA VAL A 156 10.81 -1.96 -13.29
C VAL A 156 10.04 -3.27 -13.15
N THR A 157 10.74 -4.39 -13.38
CA THR A 157 10.25 -5.73 -13.07
C THR A 157 11.30 -6.42 -12.22
N GLY A 158 10.90 -7.01 -11.09
CA GLY A 158 11.84 -7.64 -10.17
C GLY A 158 11.19 -8.10 -8.87
N PHE A 159 12.04 -8.43 -7.91
CA PHE A 159 11.63 -8.74 -6.56
C PHE A 159 11.40 -7.47 -5.74
N GLY A 160 10.37 -7.47 -4.90
CA GLY A 160 10.15 -6.47 -3.87
C GLY A 160 10.81 -6.84 -2.55
N ASP A 161 10.44 -6.12 -1.52
CA ASP A 161 10.93 -6.31 -0.17
C ASP A 161 10.32 -7.59 0.47
N VAL A 162 10.87 -8.02 1.58
CA VAL A 162 10.38 -9.18 2.34
C VAL A 162 9.73 -8.69 3.63
N TRP A 163 8.49 -9.15 3.88
CA TRP A 163 7.72 -8.74 5.06
C TRP A 163 7.54 -9.92 6.02
N PRO A 164 8.35 -10.07 7.07
CA PRO A 164 8.07 -11.02 8.16
C PRO A 164 6.78 -10.61 8.87
N ILE A 165 5.96 -11.60 9.26
CA ILE A 165 4.69 -11.36 9.95
C ILE A 165 4.49 -12.36 11.08
N ALA A 166 4.02 -11.85 12.23
CA ALA A 166 3.53 -12.66 13.33
C ALA A 166 2.13 -12.20 13.72
N MET A 167 1.22 -13.16 13.91
CA MET A 167 -0.17 -12.90 14.27
C MET A 167 -0.55 -13.79 15.44
N LEU A 168 -1.27 -13.22 16.41
CA LEU A 168 -1.81 -13.94 17.54
C LEU A 168 -3.33 -13.74 17.59
N ARG A 169 -4.09 -14.84 17.57
CA ARG A 169 -5.55 -14.84 17.47
C ARG A 169 -6.20 -15.50 18.67
N TRP A 170 -7.31 -14.93 19.13
CA TRP A 170 -8.16 -15.50 20.19
C TRP A 170 -9.59 -15.64 19.70
N ASN A 171 -10.19 -16.78 19.98
CA ASN A 171 -11.58 -17.06 19.67
C ASN A 171 -12.44 -17.09 20.94
N ASN A 172 -13.57 -16.40 20.93
CA ASN A 172 -14.60 -16.45 21.94
C ASN A 172 -15.99 -16.58 21.27
N GLY A 173 -16.26 -17.77 20.78
CA GLY A 173 -17.47 -18.08 20.04
C GLY A 173 -17.55 -17.32 18.70
N VAL A 174 -18.51 -16.42 18.57
CA VAL A 174 -18.67 -15.59 17.36
C VAL A 174 -17.69 -14.39 17.30
N HIS A 175 -17.02 -14.12 18.41
CA HIS A 175 -16.11 -12.99 18.57
C HIS A 175 -14.66 -13.48 18.45
N ASN A 176 -13.92 -12.90 17.51
CA ASN A 176 -12.53 -13.24 17.27
C ASN A 176 -11.68 -11.98 17.35
N TYR A 177 -10.54 -12.09 18.00
CA TYR A 177 -9.62 -10.99 18.20
C TYR A 177 -8.26 -11.36 17.63
N MET A 178 -7.53 -10.38 17.17
CA MET A 178 -6.18 -10.55 16.63
C MET A 178 -5.29 -9.40 17.06
N THR A 179 -4.04 -9.70 17.33
CA THR A 179 -2.95 -8.72 17.25
C THR A 179 -1.92 -9.21 16.26
N TYR A 180 -1.21 -8.30 15.63
CA TYR A 180 -0.15 -8.65 14.70
C TYR A 180 1.00 -7.66 14.80
N ILE A 181 2.15 -8.11 14.34
CA ILE A 181 3.31 -7.30 14.01
C ILE A 181 3.88 -7.78 12.68
N THR A 182 4.25 -6.83 11.84
CA THR A 182 4.92 -7.07 10.56
C THR A 182 5.98 -5.98 10.35
N GLY A 183 6.74 -6.09 9.30
CA GLY A 183 7.72 -5.07 8.97
C GLY A 183 8.29 -5.26 7.59
N ASP A 184 9.09 -4.33 7.16
CA ASP A 184 9.76 -4.33 5.88
C ASP A 184 11.26 -4.58 6.04
N ILE A 185 11.77 -5.56 5.30
CA ILE A 185 13.20 -5.77 5.10
C ILE A 185 13.51 -5.30 3.68
N PRO A 186 14.20 -4.15 3.51
CA PRO A 186 14.38 -3.48 2.24
C PRO A 186 15.45 -4.18 1.37
N VAL A 187 15.10 -5.30 0.78
CA VAL A 187 15.97 -6.13 -0.09
C VAL A 187 15.51 -6.12 -1.55
N GLY A 188 14.42 -5.47 -1.82
CA GLY A 188 13.80 -5.40 -3.15
C GLY A 188 14.51 -4.47 -4.12
N ALA A 189 14.01 -4.45 -5.35
CA ALA A 189 14.52 -3.60 -6.43
C ALA A 189 14.19 -2.14 -6.15
N TYR A 190 15.18 -1.41 -5.64
CA TYR A 190 15.11 0.01 -5.33
C TYR A 190 16.33 0.77 -5.85
N ASP A 191 16.09 1.92 -6.46
CA ASP A 191 17.09 2.91 -6.84
C ASP A 191 16.48 4.30 -6.73
N SER A 192 17.02 5.14 -5.85
CA SER A 192 16.52 6.50 -5.57
C SER A 192 16.52 7.43 -6.79
N THR A 193 17.24 7.09 -7.85
CA THR A 193 17.28 7.86 -9.10
C THR A 193 16.22 7.45 -10.12
N ARG A 194 15.47 6.37 -9.86
CA ARG A 194 14.41 5.86 -10.74
C ARG A 194 13.03 6.42 -10.37
N LEU A 195 12.19 6.55 -11.38
CA LEU A 195 10.78 6.91 -11.19
C LEU A 195 9.94 5.72 -10.71
N SER A 196 10.30 4.49 -11.13
CA SER A 196 9.62 3.25 -10.74
C SER A 196 10.52 2.40 -9.85
N ASN A 197 9.99 1.95 -8.71
CA ASN A 197 10.63 1.02 -7.79
C ASN A 197 9.60 -0.03 -7.33
N ILE A 198 10.06 -1.22 -6.92
CA ILE A 198 9.22 -2.24 -6.28
C ILE A 198 9.49 -2.25 -4.78
N GLY A 199 10.77 -2.20 -4.36
CA GLY A 199 11.15 -1.94 -2.98
C GLY A 199 10.94 -0.47 -2.60
N ILE A 200 10.76 -0.20 -1.32
CA ILE A 200 10.55 1.17 -0.81
C ILE A 200 11.84 1.85 -0.36
N GLY A 201 12.97 1.12 -0.33
CA GLY A 201 14.30 1.66 -0.03
C GLY A 201 14.60 1.94 1.45
N HIS A 202 13.67 1.64 2.34
CA HIS A 202 13.85 1.75 3.79
C HIS A 202 13.06 0.67 4.51
N GLY A 203 13.47 0.34 5.73
CA GLY A 203 12.71 -0.57 6.56
C GLY A 203 11.51 0.10 7.21
N ALA A 204 10.54 -0.73 7.65
CA ALA A 204 9.39 -0.28 8.42
C ALA A 204 9.00 -1.33 9.47
N ILE A 205 8.30 -0.90 10.51
CA ILE A 205 7.64 -1.79 11.47
C ILE A 205 6.18 -1.35 11.55
N ASP A 206 5.29 -2.32 11.43
CA ASP A 206 3.84 -2.11 11.56
C ASP A 206 3.27 -3.05 12.61
N ALA A 207 2.40 -2.54 13.44
CA ALA A 207 1.71 -3.34 14.45
C ALA A 207 0.28 -2.84 14.64
N GLY A 208 -0.60 -3.79 14.97
CA GLY A 208 -2.00 -3.47 15.14
C GLY A 208 -2.83 -4.57 15.77
N GLY A 209 -4.13 -4.32 15.77
CA GLY A 209 -5.13 -5.25 16.26
C GLY A 209 -6.34 -5.33 15.37
N GLY A 210 -7.00 -6.47 15.42
CA GLY A 210 -8.19 -6.73 14.62
C GLY A 210 -9.27 -7.46 15.41
N TYR A 211 -10.47 -7.30 14.88
CA TYR A 211 -11.66 -7.97 15.39
C TYR A 211 -12.42 -8.56 14.21
N THR A 212 -12.96 -9.77 14.39
CA THR A 212 -13.91 -10.40 13.46
C THR A 212 -15.11 -10.92 14.24
N TYR A 213 -16.29 -10.42 13.92
CA TYR A 213 -17.56 -11.07 14.24
C TYR A 213 -17.86 -12.09 13.14
N LEU A 214 -18.04 -13.34 13.50
CA LEU A 214 -18.41 -14.41 12.57
C LEU A 214 -19.48 -15.29 13.20
N ASN A 215 -20.69 -15.22 12.70
CA ASN A 215 -21.79 -16.05 13.15
C ASN A 215 -22.11 -17.13 12.10
N PRO A 216 -21.72 -18.39 12.33
CA PRO A 216 -21.92 -19.47 11.35
C PRO A 216 -23.38 -19.89 11.19
N GLN A 217 -24.28 -19.52 12.12
CA GLN A 217 -25.71 -19.82 12.01
C GLN A 217 -26.45 -18.83 11.10
N THR A 218 -26.12 -17.56 11.18
CA THR A 218 -26.73 -16.51 10.35
C THR A 218 -25.94 -16.18 9.11
N GLY A 219 -24.66 -16.57 9.07
CA GLY A 219 -23.73 -16.27 8.00
C GLY A 219 -23.22 -14.82 7.98
N HIS A 220 -23.57 -14.01 8.97
CA HIS A 220 -23.06 -12.63 9.05
C HIS A 220 -21.60 -12.62 9.51
N GLU A 221 -20.82 -11.82 8.82
CA GLU A 221 -19.41 -11.56 9.11
C GLU A 221 -19.13 -10.06 9.07
N PHE A 222 -18.34 -9.57 10.03
CA PHE A 222 -17.78 -8.23 10.05
C PHE A 222 -16.36 -8.29 10.60
N SER A 223 -15.41 -7.69 9.90
CA SER A 223 -14.02 -7.57 10.31
C SER A 223 -13.56 -6.12 10.30
N GLY A 224 -12.67 -5.77 11.23
CA GLY A 224 -11.94 -4.52 11.22
C GLY A 224 -10.54 -4.72 11.79
N VAL A 225 -9.54 -4.11 11.17
CA VAL A 225 -8.13 -4.13 11.58
C VAL A 225 -7.60 -2.72 11.58
N LEU A 226 -7.08 -2.28 12.71
CA LEU A 226 -6.41 -0.99 12.88
C LEU A 226 -4.93 -1.24 13.16
N GLY A 227 -4.07 -0.53 12.46
CA GLY A 227 -2.63 -0.60 12.66
C GLY A 227 -1.93 0.74 12.45
N PHE A 228 -0.66 0.75 12.86
CA PHE A 228 0.23 1.89 12.74
C PHE A 228 1.59 1.43 12.22
N THR A 229 2.09 2.14 11.22
CA THR A 229 3.42 1.92 10.63
C THR A 229 4.40 2.99 11.11
N TYR A 230 5.55 2.57 11.61
CA TYR A 230 6.70 3.42 11.80
C TYR A 230 7.72 3.15 10.70
N ASN A 231 8.06 4.19 9.95
CA ASN A 231 9.01 4.13 8.86
C ASN A 231 10.41 4.51 9.34
N PHE A 232 11.43 3.73 8.96
CA PHE A 232 12.82 4.11 9.18
C PHE A 232 13.29 5.07 8.09
N SER A 233 14.35 5.82 8.37
CA SER A 233 14.93 6.74 7.39
C SER A 233 15.50 5.99 6.18
N ASN A 234 15.16 6.44 4.98
CA ASN A 234 15.80 6.01 3.74
C ASN A 234 17.22 6.62 3.65
N GLN A 235 18.24 5.76 3.70
CA GLN A 235 19.64 6.20 3.72
C GLN A 235 20.09 6.80 2.37
N SER A 236 19.42 6.48 1.28
CA SER A 236 19.76 6.98 -0.07
C SER A 236 19.25 8.40 -0.29
N THR A 237 18.11 8.75 0.29
CA THR A 237 17.44 10.05 0.12
C THR A 237 17.55 10.91 1.37
N GLN A 238 17.92 10.33 2.53
CA GLN A 238 17.90 10.97 3.85
C GLN A 238 16.52 11.48 4.25
N TYR A 239 15.48 10.83 3.73
CA TYR A 239 14.07 11.10 3.99
C TYR A 239 13.50 10.06 4.95
N GLN A 240 12.60 10.46 5.81
CA GLN A 240 11.85 9.58 6.69
C GLN A 240 10.37 9.95 6.66
N ASN A 241 9.55 9.03 6.14
CA ASN A 241 8.09 9.16 6.19
C ASN A 241 7.60 9.23 7.64
N GLY A 242 6.55 9.96 7.89
CA GLY A 242 5.88 10.03 9.18
C GLY A 242 5.28 8.69 9.60
N VAL A 243 4.55 8.72 10.70
CA VAL A 243 3.80 7.55 11.17
C VAL A 243 2.50 7.45 10.41
N ASP A 244 2.22 6.27 9.84
CA ASP A 244 0.98 5.98 9.13
C ASP A 244 -0.02 5.28 10.04
N MET A 245 -1.28 5.62 9.91
CA MET A 245 -2.41 4.88 10.46
C MET A 245 -3.20 4.25 9.30
N HIS A 246 -3.57 3.00 9.45
CA HIS A 246 -4.47 2.34 8.51
C HIS A 246 -5.58 1.59 9.24
N PHE A 247 -6.75 1.58 8.61
CA PHE A 247 -7.90 0.82 9.06
C PHE A 247 -8.51 0.09 7.86
N ASP A 248 -8.40 -1.23 7.87
CA ASP A 248 -9.02 -2.11 6.88
C ASP A 248 -10.28 -2.74 7.46
N TRP A 249 -11.36 -2.81 6.70
CA TRP A 249 -12.60 -3.44 7.13
C TRP A 249 -13.25 -4.30 6.06
N GLY A 250 -14.05 -5.26 6.49
CA GLY A 250 -14.89 -6.08 5.64
C GLY A 250 -16.23 -6.37 6.32
N ALA A 251 -17.28 -6.45 5.52
CA ALA A 251 -18.62 -6.86 5.97
C ALA A 251 -19.20 -7.80 4.92
N SER A 252 -19.55 -9.02 5.33
CA SER A 252 -19.95 -10.09 4.42
C SER A 252 -21.10 -10.90 4.93
N GLN A 253 -21.81 -11.49 3.98
CA GLN A 253 -22.84 -12.50 4.20
C GLN A 253 -22.41 -13.81 3.58
N PHE A 254 -22.31 -14.88 4.36
CA PHE A 254 -22.24 -16.23 3.84
C PHE A 254 -23.61 -16.63 3.29
N LEU A 255 -23.74 -16.74 1.99
CA LEU A 255 -24.95 -17.18 1.30
C LEU A 255 -25.08 -18.72 1.32
N THR A 256 -23.94 -19.39 1.39
CA THR A 256 -23.81 -20.83 1.68
C THR A 256 -22.63 -21.03 2.62
N LYS A 257 -22.38 -22.27 3.06
CA LYS A 257 -21.17 -22.60 3.85
C LYS A 257 -19.86 -22.33 3.11
N GLN A 258 -19.90 -22.17 1.81
CA GLN A 258 -18.71 -22.05 0.95
C GLN A 258 -18.61 -20.71 0.25
N PHE A 259 -19.70 -19.96 0.11
CA PHE A 259 -19.75 -18.73 -0.66
C PHE A 259 -20.15 -17.55 0.20
N LEU A 260 -19.30 -16.52 0.20
CA LEU A 260 -19.57 -15.23 0.81
C LEU A 260 -19.60 -14.12 -0.24
N LEU A 261 -20.45 -13.14 -0.01
CA LEU A 261 -20.55 -11.89 -0.76
C LEU A 261 -20.53 -10.75 0.23
N GLY A 262 -19.84 -9.67 -0.08
CA GLY A 262 -19.75 -8.54 0.84
C GLY A 262 -19.12 -7.29 0.25
N ALA A 263 -18.83 -6.37 1.14
CA ALA A 263 -18.11 -5.14 0.88
C ALA A 263 -16.84 -5.09 1.72
N VAL A 264 -15.83 -4.40 1.20
CA VAL A 264 -14.56 -4.11 1.87
C VAL A 264 -14.24 -2.64 1.73
N GLY A 265 -13.41 -2.13 2.61
CA GLY A 265 -12.89 -0.78 2.51
C GLY A 265 -11.68 -0.57 3.40
N TYR A 266 -11.07 0.58 3.22
CA TYR A 266 -9.96 1.03 4.03
C TYR A 266 -9.93 2.55 4.18
N VAL A 267 -9.26 2.97 5.24
CA VAL A 267 -8.78 4.33 5.46
C VAL A 267 -7.29 4.22 5.72
N TYR A 268 -6.51 4.99 4.96
CA TYR A 268 -5.09 5.19 5.21
C TYR A 268 -4.86 6.67 5.42
N THR A 269 -4.11 7.02 6.44
CA THR A 269 -3.72 8.40 6.69
C THR A 269 -2.40 8.46 7.44
N GLU A 270 -1.53 9.32 7.02
CA GLU A 270 -0.34 9.66 7.76
C GLU A 270 -0.71 10.58 8.93
N VAL A 271 -0.30 10.21 10.13
CA VAL A 271 -0.62 10.92 11.39
C VAL A 271 0.61 11.58 12.02
N GLY A 272 1.81 11.24 11.56
CA GLY A 272 3.06 11.92 11.86
C GLY A 272 3.48 12.82 10.72
N CYS A 273 4.43 13.72 10.94
CA CYS A 273 5.04 14.49 9.87
C CYS A 273 6.30 13.80 9.36
N ASP A 274 6.58 13.98 8.08
CA ASP A 274 7.84 13.60 7.47
C ASP A 274 9.01 14.35 8.09
N SER A 275 10.21 13.81 7.93
CA SER A 275 11.42 14.35 8.53
C SER A 275 12.69 13.92 7.79
N GLY A 276 13.84 14.44 8.24
CA GLY A 276 15.14 14.13 7.66
C GLY A 276 15.69 15.27 6.81
N SER A 277 16.99 15.20 6.50
CA SER A 277 17.65 16.24 5.68
C SER A 277 17.26 16.18 4.20
N GLY A 278 16.67 15.07 3.77
CA GLY A 278 16.06 14.89 2.44
C GLY A 278 14.65 15.44 2.32
N ASP A 279 14.00 15.70 3.43
CA ASP A 279 12.68 16.32 3.45
C ASP A 279 12.79 17.77 2.96
N ARG A 280 12.27 18.02 1.77
CA ARG A 280 12.22 19.34 1.11
C ARG A 280 10.84 19.94 1.13
N VAL A 281 9.88 19.23 1.72
CA VAL A 281 8.45 19.47 1.57
C VAL A 281 7.76 19.75 2.89
N GLY A 282 8.36 19.33 4.00
CA GLY A 282 7.78 19.47 5.33
C GLY A 282 6.61 18.51 5.57
N CYS A 283 5.75 18.83 6.52
CA CYS A 283 4.66 17.98 6.96
C CYS A 283 3.55 17.88 5.89
N PHE A 284 3.60 16.81 5.09
CA PHE A 284 2.66 16.59 3.99
C PHE A 284 1.90 15.28 4.15
N GLN A 285 1.09 15.23 5.13
CA GLN A 285 0.33 14.04 5.48
C GLN A 285 -0.54 13.54 4.33
N SER A 286 -0.28 12.29 3.93
CA SER A 286 -1.03 11.60 2.89
C SER A 286 -2.30 10.96 3.45
N GLN A 287 -3.35 10.90 2.65
CA GLN A 287 -4.60 10.23 2.99
C GLN A 287 -5.23 9.60 1.76
N VAL A 288 -5.84 8.43 1.92
CA VAL A 288 -6.74 7.84 0.94
C VAL A 288 -7.79 6.96 1.60
N VAL A 289 -8.98 6.96 1.05
CA VAL A 289 -10.09 6.08 1.44
C VAL A 289 -10.49 5.28 0.22
N GLY A 290 -10.68 3.97 0.41
CA GLY A 290 -11.14 3.07 -0.66
C GLY A 290 -12.27 2.16 -0.16
N ALA A 291 -13.18 1.82 -1.07
CA ALA A 291 -14.24 0.85 -0.80
C ALA A 291 -14.63 0.11 -2.07
N GLY A 292 -15.18 -1.09 -1.91
CA GLY A 292 -15.65 -1.89 -3.01
C GLY A 292 -16.21 -3.25 -2.62
N PRO A 293 -16.59 -4.08 -3.60
CA PRO A 293 -17.14 -5.40 -3.37
C PRO A 293 -16.07 -6.45 -3.08
N GLN A 294 -16.49 -7.52 -2.44
CA GLN A 294 -15.72 -8.76 -2.32
C GLN A 294 -16.56 -9.99 -2.55
N LEU A 295 -15.90 -11.03 -3.01
CA LEU A 295 -16.43 -12.39 -3.16
C LEU A 295 -15.46 -13.38 -2.52
N GLY A 296 -15.97 -14.40 -1.85
CA GLY A 296 -15.12 -15.44 -1.28
C GLY A 296 -15.71 -16.83 -1.50
N PHE A 297 -14.83 -17.79 -1.80
CA PHE A 297 -15.19 -19.19 -2.02
C PHE A 297 -14.28 -20.09 -1.20
N ILE A 298 -14.86 -20.89 -0.32
CA ILE A 298 -14.17 -21.99 0.37
C ILE A 298 -14.33 -23.24 -0.49
N ILE A 299 -13.20 -23.83 -0.90
CA ILE A 299 -13.14 -24.94 -1.85
C ILE A 299 -12.56 -26.16 -1.12
N PRO A 300 -13.33 -27.20 -0.83
CA PRO A 300 -12.79 -28.47 -0.34
C PRO A 300 -11.83 -29.05 -1.37
N LEU A 301 -10.53 -29.17 -1.06
CA LEU A 301 -9.54 -29.76 -1.96
C LEU A 301 -9.36 -31.23 -1.67
N THR A 302 -9.19 -31.58 -0.40
CA THR A 302 -9.13 -32.96 0.10
C THR A 302 -9.88 -33.05 1.43
N THR A 303 -9.82 -34.20 2.09
CA THR A 303 -10.36 -34.37 3.45
C THR A 303 -9.57 -33.61 4.52
N GLU A 304 -8.34 -33.21 4.22
CA GLU A 304 -7.41 -32.56 5.16
C GLU A 304 -7.03 -31.14 4.75
N THR A 305 -7.33 -30.73 3.52
CA THR A 305 -6.95 -29.43 2.97
C THR A 305 -8.12 -28.74 2.31
N GLN A 306 -8.16 -27.41 2.43
CA GLN A 306 -9.12 -26.54 1.78
C GLN A 306 -8.42 -25.41 1.03
N GLY A 307 -9.07 -24.93 0.00
CA GLY A 307 -8.75 -23.68 -0.69
C GLY A 307 -9.68 -22.57 -0.24
N TYR A 308 -9.18 -21.35 -0.23
CA TYR A 308 -10.00 -20.15 -0.11
C TYR A 308 -9.63 -19.19 -1.23
N LEU A 309 -10.56 -18.92 -2.13
CA LEU A 309 -10.43 -17.90 -3.18
C LEU A 309 -11.19 -16.66 -2.73
N ASN A 310 -10.51 -15.51 -2.69
CA ASN A 310 -11.12 -14.23 -2.41
C ASN A 310 -10.79 -13.23 -3.52
N LEU A 311 -11.81 -12.54 -4.00
CA LEU A 311 -11.71 -11.46 -4.96
C LEU A 311 -12.16 -10.18 -4.28
N LYS A 312 -11.33 -9.14 -4.31
CA LYS A 312 -11.65 -7.81 -3.78
C LYS A 312 -11.31 -6.77 -4.84
N SER A 313 -12.07 -5.71 -4.88
CA SER A 313 -11.69 -4.51 -5.61
C SER A 313 -12.07 -3.28 -4.82
N TYR A 314 -11.29 -2.21 -5.01
CA TYR A 314 -11.51 -0.95 -4.32
C TYR A 314 -11.45 0.19 -5.33
N TRP A 315 -12.35 1.15 -5.20
CA TRP A 315 -12.25 2.47 -5.82
C TRP A 315 -11.86 3.47 -4.74
N GLU A 316 -10.83 4.23 -5.01
CA GLU A 316 -10.27 5.20 -4.10
C GLU A 316 -10.92 6.56 -4.28
N PHE A 317 -11.22 7.21 -3.17
CA PHE A 317 -11.82 8.54 -3.09
C PHE A 317 -11.32 9.25 -1.83
N ALA A 318 -11.64 10.54 -1.68
CA ALA A 318 -11.19 11.34 -0.53
C ALA A 318 -9.66 11.28 -0.32
N ASN A 319 -8.91 11.32 -1.42
CA ASN A 319 -7.46 11.35 -1.39
C ASN A 319 -6.95 12.78 -1.15
N GLN A 320 -5.90 12.85 -0.34
CA GLN A 320 -5.13 14.07 -0.14
C GLN A 320 -3.64 13.68 -0.23
N ASN A 321 -2.87 14.50 -0.97
CA ASN A 321 -1.41 14.36 -1.04
C ASN A 321 -0.92 12.97 -1.49
N ARG A 322 -1.76 12.20 -2.18
CA ARG A 322 -1.49 10.83 -2.61
C ARG A 322 -2.17 10.56 -3.95
N PRO A 323 -1.56 9.75 -4.85
CA PRO A 323 -2.27 9.23 -6.01
C PRO A 323 -3.48 8.40 -5.57
N ALA A 324 -4.55 8.46 -6.37
CA ALA A 324 -5.74 7.64 -6.16
C ALA A 324 -6.25 7.08 -7.49
N GLY A 325 -6.99 5.98 -7.39
CA GLY A 325 -7.57 5.30 -8.54
C GLY A 325 -8.37 4.08 -8.14
N TRP A 326 -7.98 2.92 -8.62
CA TRP A 326 -8.59 1.65 -8.26
C TRP A 326 -7.55 0.56 -8.09
N ASN A 327 -7.87 -0.43 -7.27
CA ASN A 327 -7.06 -1.62 -7.13
C ASN A 327 -7.90 -2.89 -7.01
N GLY A 328 -7.31 -4.02 -7.35
CA GLY A 328 -7.94 -5.32 -7.32
C GLY A 328 -7.02 -6.39 -6.77
N TRP A 329 -7.59 -7.32 -6.03
CA TRP A 329 -6.91 -8.40 -5.34
C TRP A 329 -7.54 -9.74 -5.71
N VAL A 330 -6.72 -10.67 -6.12
CA VAL A 330 -7.08 -12.08 -6.28
C VAL A 330 -6.24 -12.87 -5.29
N THR A 331 -6.86 -13.37 -4.23
CA THR A 331 -6.17 -14.12 -3.18
C THR A 331 -6.58 -15.58 -3.24
N PHE A 332 -5.61 -16.48 -3.26
CA PHE A 332 -5.84 -17.92 -3.12
C PHE A 332 -5.01 -18.48 -1.98
N VAL A 333 -5.68 -19.13 -1.04
CA VAL A 333 -5.06 -19.74 0.13
C VAL A 333 -5.27 -21.24 0.09
N ILE A 334 -4.21 -21.99 0.31
CA ILE A 334 -4.29 -23.44 0.61
C ILE A 334 -3.95 -23.60 2.09
N SER A 335 -4.83 -24.22 2.87
CA SER A 335 -4.67 -24.38 4.31
C SER A 335 -5.23 -25.73 4.78
N PRO A 336 -4.91 -26.18 6.02
CA PRO A 336 -5.58 -27.32 6.61
C PRO A 336 -7.10 -27.09 6.70
N ALA A 337 -7.91 -28.10 6.38
CA ALA A 337 -9.34 -28.06 6.48
C ALA A 337 -9.81 -28.14 7.95
N GLU A 338 -10.97 -27.60 8.25
CA GLU A 338 -11.61 -27.81 9.55
C GLU A 338 -11.83 -29.31 9.78
N ARG A 339 -11.30 -29.82 10.88
CA ARG A 339 -11.55 -31.21 11.26
C ARG A 339 -13.00 -31.34 11.67
N THR A 340 -13.79 -32.04 10.88
CA THR A 340 -15.13 -32.47 11.31
C THR A 340 -14.94 -33.30 12.59
N PRO A 341 -15.65 -32.98 13.71
CA PRO A 341 -15.55 -33.79 14.90
C PRO A 341 -15.83 -35.23 14.54
N SER A 342 -14.86 -36.12 14.76
CA SER A 342 -15.07 -37.55 14.58
C SER A 342 -16.21 -38.00 15.46
N THR A 343 -17.32 -38.36 14.85
CA THR A 343 -18.40 -39.13 15.51
C THR A 343 -17.92 -40.56 15.72
N ALA A 344 -16.82 -40.74 16.45
CA ALA A 344 -16.47 -42.07 16.93
C ALA A 344 -17.60 -42.58 17.82
N PRO A 345 -18.22 -43.73 17.52
CA PRO A 345 -19.24 -44.27 18.35
C PRO A 345 -18.64 -44.50 19.75
N ARG A 346 -19.20 -43.88 20.77
CA ARG A 346 -18.89 -44.23 22.17
C ARG A 346 -19.09 -45.74 22.29
N ARG A 347 -18.00 -46.50 22.42
CA ARG A 347 -18.09 -47.90 22.86
C ARG A 347 -18.81 -47.90 24.19
N MET A 348 -20.07 -48.35 24.19
CA MET A 348 -20.78 -48.66 25.44
C MET A 348 -19.97 -49.80 26.07
N VAL A 349 -19.30 -49.51 27.17
CA VAL A 349 -18.75 -50.52 28.06
C VAL A 349 -19.98 -51.07 28.83
N THR A 350 -20.51 -52.19 28.35
CA THR A 350 -21.42 -53.03 29.12
C THR A 350 -20.63 -53.66 30.26
N LYS A 351 -21.00 -53.34 31.49
CA LYS A 351 -20.58 -54.08 32.72
C LYS A 351 -21.24 -55.43 32.78
#